data_c7bbe6186c3f25ba85195372a385ecc2
#
_entry.id   c7bbe6186c3f25ba85195372a385ecc2
#
_cell.length_a   1.000
_cell.length_b   1.000
_cell.length_c   1.000
_cell.angle_alpha   90.00
_cell.angle_beta   90.00
_cell.angle_gamma   90.00
#
_symmetry.space_group_name_H-M   'P 1'
#
loop_
_entity.id
_entity.type
_entity.pdbx_description
1 polymer ?
#
loop_
_entity_poly.entity_id
_entity_poly.type
_entity_poly.pdbx_seq_one_letter_code
_entity_poly.pdbx_strand_id
1 'polypeptide(L)'
;MLISKKNEVYIKLQDTEPSTAAELNDFFTFEVPGFKYMPAYKNKMWDGKIRLYNIVTGEIYMGLLPYIEEYLEKNGVGYGLEEGLRNEREVARSVVQGFVRGLRPTLNGRRIKIRDYQIDAITHAIATNRSLLISPTASGKSLIIYCLVRYYQMMEL
;
A
#
# COMPACT_ATOMS: atom_id res chain seq x y z
N MET A 1 20.64 4.48 9.65
CA MET A 1 19.70 3.44 9.16
C MET A 1 19.44 3.65 7.67
N LEU A 2 19.37 2.58 6.88
CA LEU A 2 19.02 2.63 5.45
C LEU A 2 17.73 1.82 5.22
N ILE A 3 16.77 2.39 4.52
CA ILE A 3 15.53 1.72 4.12
C ILE A 3 15.66 1.32 2.66
N SER A 4 15.64 0.01 2.39
CA SER A 4 15.83 -0.56 1.05
C SER A 4 14.64 -1.43 0.61
N LYS A 5 14.44 -1.55 -0.70
CA LYS A 5 13.43 -2.43 -1.27
C LYS A 5 13.90 -3.88 -1.25
N LYS A 6 13.16 -4.76 -0.57
CA LYS A 6 13.40 -6.21 -0.66
C LYS A 6 12.66 -6.82 -1.85
N ASN A 7 11.37 -6.50 -1.99
CA ASN A 7 10.50 -6.94 -3.09
C ASN A 7 9.25 -6.05 -3.15
N GLU A 8 8.25 -6.43 -3.95
CA GLU A 8 7.00 -5.65 -4.09
C GLU A 8 6.12 -5.61 -2.83
N VAL A 9 6.41 -6.43 -1.82
CA VAL A 9 5.62 -6.51 -0.58
C VAL A 9 6.37 -5.90 0.60
N TYR A 10 7.68 -6.14 0.68
CA TYR A 10 8.50 -5.83 1.85
C TYR A 10 9.62 -4.85 1.54
N ILE A 11 9.90 -3.99 2.50
CA ILE A 11 11.12 -3.20 2.63
C ILE A 11 11.95 -3.74 3.79
N LYS A 12 13.23 -3.43 3.78
CA LYS A 12 14.18 -3.83 4.82
C LYS A 12 14.82 -2.60 5.45
N LEU A 13 14.77 -2.52 6.77
CA LEU A 13 15.47 -1.54 7.57
C LEU A 13 16.85 -2.11 7.92
N GLN A 14 17.89 -1.55 7.33
CA GLN A 14 19.29 -1.97 7.52
C GLN A 14 19.98 -1.04 8.51
N ASP A 15 20.95 -1.57 9.24
CA ASP A 15 21.75 -0.81 10.21
C ASP A 15 20.88 -0.04 11.22
N THR A 16 19.80 -0.69 11.69
CA THR A 16 18.92 -0.12 12.72
C THR A 16 19.51 -0.40 14.09
N GLU A 17 19.64 0.63 14.92
CA GLU A 17 20.07 0.47 16.30
C GLU A 17 19.08 -0.44 17.07
N PRO A 18 19.55 -1.31 17.98
CA PRO A 18 18.68 -2.23 18.73
C PRO A 18 17.54 -1.53 19.49
N SER A 19 17.79 -0.36 20.05
CA SER A 19 16.78 0.47 20.72
C SER A 19 15.68 0.90 19.76
N THR A 20 16.04 1.48 18.62
CA THR A 20 15.11 1.90 17.57
C THR A 20 14.36 0.70 16.98
N ALA A 21 15.01 -0.44 16.81
CA ALA A 21 14.36 -1.64 16.33
C ALA A 21 13.29 -2.16 17.31
N ALA A 22 13.58 -2.11 18.61
CA ALA A 22 12.61 -2.49 19.65
C ALA A 22 11.41 -1.52 19.67
N GLU A 23 11.66 -0.22 19.62
CA GLU A 23 10.62 0.80 19.57
C GLU A 23 9.73 0.70 18.32
N LEU A 24 10.34 0.47 17.14
CA LEU A 24 9.59 0.23 15.91
C LEU A 24 8.75 -1.05 16.00
N ASN A 25 9.30 -2.12 16.61
CA ASN A 25 8.53 -3.34 16.82
C ASN A 25 7.32 -3.10 17.70
N ASP A 26 7.47 -2.33 18.77
CA ASP A 26 6.35 -1.98 19.67
C ASP A 26 5.34 -1.07 18.96
N PHE A 27 5.80 -0.08 18.22
CA PHE A 27 4.94 0.83 17.45
C PHE A 27 4.10 0.09 16.38
N PHE A 28 4.69 -0.88 15.70
CA PHE A 28 4.01 -1.70 14.69
C PHE A 28 3.45 -3.01 15.22
N THR A 29 3.24 -3.12 16.53
CA THR A 29 2.57 -4.24 17.18
C THR A 29 1.21 -3.81 17.71
N PHE A 30 0.18 -4.60 17.45
CA PHE A 30 -1.16 -4.35 17.97
C PHE A 30 -1.82 -5.64 18.47
N GLU A 31 -2.71 -5.50 19.46
CA GLU A 31 -3.52 -6.60 19.95
C GLU A 31 -4.74 -6.84 19.05
N VAL A 32 -5.00 -8.10 18.75
CA VAL A 32 -6.18 -8.45 17.93
C VAL A 32 -7.45 -8.32 18.77
N PRO A 33 -8.46 -7.57 18.34
CA PRO A 33 -9.71 -7.46 19.08
C PRO A 33 -10.31 -8.85 19.36
N GLY A 34 -10.63 -9.09 20.63
CA GLY A 34 -11.21 -10.37 21.05
C GLY A 34 -10.22 -11.55 21.12
N PHE A 35 -8.91 -11.32 21.06
CA PHE A 35 -7.89 -12.38 21.07
C PHE A 35 -8.03 -13.35 22.26
N LYS A 36 -8.51 -12.86 23.42
CA LYS A 36 -8.71 -13.66 24.65
C LYS A 36 -9.71 -14.83 24.47
N TYR A 37 -10.60 -14.72 23.48
CA TYR A 37 -11.57 -15.74 23.16
C TYR A 37 -11.09 -16.74 22.11
N MET A 38 -9.97 -16.47 21.45
CA MET A 38 -9.44 -17.33 20.38
C MET A 38 -8.76 -18.59 20.94
N PRO A 39 -8.97 -19.76 20.33
CA PRO A 39 -8.36 -21.02 20.77
C PRO A 39 -6.81 -20.96 20.82
N ALA A 40 -6.17 -20.30 19.86
CA ALA A 40 -4.71 -20.17 19.82
C ALA A 40 -4.15 -19.43 21.03
N TYR A 41 -4.86 -18.40 21.53
CA TYR A 41 -4.48 -17.69 22.76
C TYR A 41 -4.73 -18.53 23.99
N LYS A 42 -5.91 -19.17 24.09
CA LYS A 42 -6.28 -20.05 25.23
C LYS A 42 -5.30 -21.22 25.38
N ASN A 43 -4.83 -21.76 24.27
CA ASN A 43 -3.87 -22.85 24.22
C ASN A 43 -2.40 -22.38 24.33
N LYS A 44 -2.16 -21.09 24.62
CA LYS A 44 -0.82 -20.48 24.75
C LYS A 44 0.08 -20.65 23.51
N MET A 45 -0.51 -20.87 22.35
CA MET A 45 0.23 -20.97 21.07
C MET A 45 0.49 -19.61 20.43
N TRP A 46 -0.19 -18.56 20.91
CA TRP A 46 -0.09 -17.21 20.40
C TRP A 46 -0.39 -16.21 21.51
N ASP A 47 0.27 -15.06 21.51
CA ASP A 47 0.17 -14.01 22.53
C ASP A 47 -0.93 -12.97 22.27
N GLY A 48 -1.74 -13.14 21.22
CA GLY A 48 -2.82 -12.22 20.88
C GLY A 48 -2.37 -10.98 20.10
N LYS A 49 -1.10 -10.90 19.71
CA LYS A 49 -0.50 -9.74 19.03
C LYS A 49 -0.11 -10.05 17.59
N ILE A 50 -0.28 -9.07 16.74
CA ILE A 50 0.25 -9.06 15.38
C ILE A 50 1.38 -8.05 15.33
N ARG A 51 2.54 -8.50 14.85
CA ARG A 51 3.73 -7.70 14.66
C ARG A 51 3.96 -7.51 13.17
N LEU A 52 3.90 -6.26 12.71
CA LEU A 52 4.08 -5.93 11.31
C LEU A 52 5.55 -5.71 10.96
N TYR A 53 6.40 -5.43 11.95
CA TYR A 53 7.85 -5.34 11.81
C TYR A 53 8.51 -6.59 12.38
N ASN A 54 9.37 -7.21 11.59
CA ASN A 54 10.18 -8.34 12.05
C ASN A 54 11.53 -7.82 12.53
N ILE A 55 11.73 -7.76 13.84
CA ILE A 55 12.96 -7.24 14.45
C ILE A 55 14.22 -8.06 14.10
N VAL A 56 14.06 -9.36 13.78
CA VAL A 56 15.21 -10.24 13.47
C VAL A 56 15.69 -10.01 12.03
N THR A 57 14.76 -9.90 11.09
CA THR A 57 15.10 -9.72 9.66
C THR A 57 15.16 -8.27 9.23
N GLY A 58 14.63 -7.34 10.04
CA GLY A 58 14.48 -5.93 9.72
C GLY A 58 13.39 -5.65 8.67
N GLU A 59 12.47 -6.60 8.44
CA GLU A 59 11.49 -6.53 7.38
C GLU A 59 10.16 -5.98 7.87
N ILE A 60 9.57 -5.13 7.03
CA ILE A 60 8.24 -4.56 7.24
C ILE A 60 7.54 -4.37 5.89
N TYR A 61 6.21 -4.33 5.91
CA TYR A 61 5.43 -4.11 4.67
C TYR A 61 5.73 -2.74 4.05
N MET A 62 6.01 -2.73 2.74
CA MET A 62 6.34 -1.51 1.99
C MET A 62 5.23 -0.44 2.08
N GLY A 63 3.96 -0.83 2.18
CA GLY A 63 2.85 0.10 2.34
C GLY A 63 2.87 0.89 3.66
N LEU A 64 3.71 0.50 4.62
CA LEU A 64 3.90 1.19 5.90
C LEU A 64 5.02 2.24 5.86
N LEU A 65 5.73 2.40 4.73
CA LEU A 65 6.82 3.36 4.59
C LEU A 65 6.47 4.77 5.08
N PRO A 66 5.33 5.38 4.73
CA PRO A 66 5.00 6.72 5.21
C PRO A 66 4.89 6.81 6.74
N TYR A 67 4.38 5.78 7.39
CA TYR A 67 4.26 5.71 8.86
C TYR A 67 5.61 5.51 9.54
N ILE A 68 6.53 4.80 8.87
CA ILE A 68 7.91 4.63 9.35
C ILE A 68 8.64 5.97 9.29
N GLU A 69 8.53 6.68 8.17
CA GLU A 69 9.14 8.00 7.98
C GLU A 69 8.62 8.98 9.03
N GLU A 70 7.31 9.06 9.21
CA GLU A 70 6.68 9.91 10.23
C GLU A 70 7.20 9.58 11.65
N TYR A 71 7.31 8.30 11.98
CA TYR A 71 7.84 7.84 13.25
C TYR A 71 9.29 8.28 13.46
N LEU A 72 10.15 8.05 12.46
CA LEU A 72 11.58 8.37 12.51
C LEU A 72 11.83 9.87 12.60
N GLU A 73 11.10 10.66 11.81
CA GLU A 73 11.18 12.13 11.85
C GLU A 73 10.76 12.68 13.21
N LYS A 74 9.65 12.19 13.76
CA LYS A 74 9.14 12.60 15.07
C LYS A 74 10.11 12.29 16.20
N ASN A 75 10.87 11.20 16.10
CA ASN A 75 11.83 10.78 17.11
C ASN A 75 13.26 11.25 16.81
N GLY A 76 13.48 12.04 15.75
CA GLY A 76 14.80 12.59 15.38
C GLY A 76 15.80 11.53 14.92
N VAL A 77 15.33 10.38 14.44
CA VAL A 77 16.19 9.30 13.93
C VAL A 77 16.54 9.54 12.48
N GLY A 78 17.83 9.69 12.18
CA GLY A 78 18.32 9.85 10.81
C GLY A 78 18.17 8.57 9.98
N TYR A 79 17.64 8.70 8.75
CA TYR A 79 17.49 7.59 7.82
C TYR A 79 17.79 8.01 6.38
N GLY A 80 18.17 7.04 5.56
CA GLY A 80 18.28 7.18 4.11
C GLY A 80 17.29 6.26 3.41
N LEU A 81 16.82 6.66 2.22
CA LEU A 81 15.98 5.85 1.35
C LEU A 81 16.77 5.39 0.14
N GLU A 82 16.63 4.13 -0.23
CA GLU A 82 17.11 3.63 -1.51
C GLU A 82 16.40 4.35 -2.67
N GLU A 83 17.15 4.64 -3.73
CA GLU A 83 16.61 5.31 -4.91
C GLU A 83 15.45 4.51 -5.53
N GLY A 84 14.36 5.20 -5.87
CA GLY A 84 13.15 4.57 -6.44
C GLY A 84 12.21 3.90 -5.42
N LEU A 85 12.49 3.99 -4.11
CA LEU A 85 11.59 3.43 -3.10
C LEU A 85 10.25 4.19 -3.02
N ARG A 86 10.28 5.50 -3.23
CA ARG A 86 9.09 6.34 -3.42
C ARG A 86 8.66 6.29 -4.89
N ASN A 87 7.73 5.41 -5.21
CA ASN A 87 7.16 5.30 -6.55
C ASN A 87 5.95 6.25 -6.73
N GLU A 88 6.12 7.52 -6.43
CA GLU A 88 5.13 8.53 -6.79
C GLU A 88 5.35 8.92 -8.26
N ARG A 89 4.34 8.63 -9.09
CA ARG A 89 4.34 9.04 -10.50
C ARG A 89 3.47 10.26 -10.65
N GLU A 90 4.03 11.35 -11.16
CA GLU A 90 3.21 12.47 -11.61
C GLU A 90 2.38 12.05 -12.83
N VAL A 91 1.09 11.81 -12.62
CA VAL A 91 0.17 11.43 -13.69
C VAL A 91 -0.93 12.46 -13.79
N ALA A 92 -0.92 13.22 -14.89
CA ALA A 92 -1.96 14.20 -15.14
C ALA A 92 -3.32 13.52 -15.35
N ARG A 93 -4.36 14.02 -14.66
CA ARG A 93 -5.74 13.53 -14.80
C ARG A 93 -6.23 13.51 -16.25
N SER A 94 -5.82 14.49 -17.06
CA SER A 94 -6.17 14.59 -18.48
C SER A 94 -5.63 13.42 -19.31
N VAL A 95 -4.43 12.93 -19.01
CA VAL A 95 -3.80 11.76 -19.65
C VAL A 95 -4.61 10.51 -19.33
N VAL A 96 -4.95 10.29 -18.05
CA VAL A 96 -5.77 9.14 -17.62
C VAL A 96 -7.16 9.21 -18.26
N GLN A 97 -7.76 10.39 -18.31
CA GLN A 97 -9.07 10.59 -18.93
C GLN A 97 -9.03 10.26 -20.44
N GLY A 98 -7.99 10.68 -21.15
CA GLY A 98 -7.76 10.34 -22.57
C GLY A 98 -7.64 8.85 -22.78
N PHE A 99 -6.81 8.19 -21.97
CA PHE A 99 -6.61 6.74 -21.98
C PHE A 99 -7.94 5.99 -21.76
N VAL A 100 -8.65 6.31 -20.69
CA VAL A 100 -9.90 5.64 -20.32
C VAL A 100 -11.00 5.83 -21.38
N ARG A 101 -11.07 7.01 -22.00
CA ARG A 101 -11.96 7.26 -23.15
C ARG A 101 -11.57 6.42 -24.37
N GLY A 102 -10.28 6.23 -24.59
CA GLY A 102 -9.74 5.39 -25.68
C GLY A 102 -10.08 3.91 -25.55
N LEU A 103 -10.22 3.39 -24.33
CA LEU A 103 -10.60 1.99 -24.06
C LEU A 103 -12.02 1.64 -24.51
N ARG A 104 -12.91 2.63 -24.63
CA ARG A 104 -14.31 2.46 -25.07
C ARG A 104 -15.04 1.29 -24.37
N PRO A 105 -15.05 1.20 -23.03
CA PRO A 105 -15.60 0.06 -22.32
C PRO A 105 -17.09 -0.12 -22.66
N THR A 106 -17.49 -1.38 -22.84
CA THR A 106 -18.86 -1.77 -23.13
C THR A 106 -19.35 -2.82 -22.15
N LEU A 107 -20.67 -2.80 -21.85
CA LEU A 107 -21.36 -3.82 -21.11
C LEU A 107 -22.61 -4.23 -21.88
N ASN A 108 -22.74 -5.52 -22.18
CA ASN A 108 -23.87 -6.04 -22.99
C ASN A 108 -24.05 -5.28 -24.33
N GLY A 109 -22.93 -4.96 -25.01
CA GLY A 109 -22.93 -4.22 -26.26
C GLY A 109 -23.21 -2.72 -26.15
N ARG A 110 -23.48 -2.19 -24.98
CA ARG A 110 -23.72 -0.75 -24.75
C ARG A 110 -22.48 -0.09 -24.16
N ARG A 111 -22.14 1.11 -24.66
CA ARG A 111 -21.04 1.91 -24.12
C ARG A 111 -21.31 2.34 -22.70
N ILE A 112 -20.32 2.18 -21.83
CA ILE A 112 -20.35 2.66 -20.44
C ILE A 112 -19.84 4.09 -20.44
N LYS A 113 -20.61 5.02 -19.87
CA LYS A 113 -20.15 6.38 -19.57
C LYS A 113 -19.37 6.34 -18.25
N ILE A 114 -18.10 6.68 -18.33
CA ILE A 114 -17.23 6.75 -17.15
C ILE A 114 -17.53 8.04 -16.39
N ARG A 115 -17.60 7.94 -15.09
CA ARG A 115 -17.91 9.05 -14.18
C ARG A 115 -16.62 9.71 -13.68
N ASP A 116 -16.67 11.00 -13.33
CA ASP A 116 -15.50 11.76 -12.92
C ASP A 116 -14.77 11.15 -11.72
N TYR A 117 -15.49 10.72 -10.69
CA TYR A 117 -14.90 10.07 -9.52
C TYR A 117 -14.17 8.76 -9.85
N GLN A 118 -14.57 8.05 -10.91
CA GLN A 118 -13.87 6.84 -11.37
C GLN A 118 -12.54 7.21 -12.03
N ILE A 119 -12.52 8.29 -12.81
CA ILE A 119 -11.28 8.83 -13.38
C ILE A 119 -10.33 9.27 -12.26
N ASP A 120 -10.85 9.96 -11.24
CA ASP A 120 -10.07 10.42 -10.10
C ASP A 120 -9.49 9.24 -9.31
N ALA A 121 -10.29 8.18 -9.08
CA ALA A 121 -9.83 6.96 -8.43
C ALA A 121 -8.74 6.23 -9.24
N ILE A 122 -8.88 6.14 -10.56
CA ILE A 122 -7.87 5.54 -11.44
C ILE A 122 -6.60 6.38 -11.42
N THR A 123 -6.71 7.71 -11.54
CA THR A 123 -5.57 8.62 -11.49
C THR A 123 -4.81 8.49 -10.17
N HIS A 124 -5.53 8.49 -9.06
CA HIS A 124 -4.94 8.31 -7.74
C HIS A 124 -4.22 6.96 -7.62
N ALA A 125 -4.85 5.86 -8.03
CA ALA A 125 -4.25 4.53 -7.96
C ALA A 125 -2.98 4.41 -8.81
N ILE A 126 -2.93 5.05 -9.98
CA ILE A 126 -1.74 5.06 -10.85
C ILE A 126 -0.63 5.93 -10.23
N ALA A 127 -0.98 7.11 -9.70
CA ALA A 127 -0.03 8.03 -9.12
C ALA A 127 0.65 7.47 -7.87
N THR A 128 -0.13 6.85 -6.98
CA THR A 128 0.38 6.33 -5.70
C THR A 128 0.92 4.90 -5.79
N ASN A 129 0.66 4.19 -6.88
CA ASN A 129 1.00 2.78 -7.10
C ASN A 129 0.39 1.80 -6.06
N ARG A 130 0.19 2.23 -4.82
CA ARG A 130 -0.44 1.49 -3.73
C ARG A 130 -1.47 2.38 -3.04
N SER A 131 -2.74 2.02 -3.16
CA SER A 131 -3.82 2.80 -2.56
C SER A 131 -4.98 1.93 -2.13
N LEU A 132 -5.70 2.38 -1.11
CA LEU A 132 -6.96 1.81 -0.69
C LEU A 132 -8.11 2.67 -1.20
N LEU A 133 -8.86 2.15 -2.17
CA LEU A 133 -10.03 2.81 -2.72
C LEU A 133 -11.30 2.30 -2.03
N ILE A 134 -11.84 3.07 -1.11
CA ILE A 134 -13.10 2.76 -0.43
C ILE A 134 -14.25 3.33 -1.28
N SER A 135 -15.15 2.45 -1.71
CA SER A 135 -16.21 2.80 -2.65
C SER A 135 -17.47 1.98 -2.36
N PRO A 136 -18.67 2.57 -2.38
CA PRO A 136 -19.92 1.87 -2.09
C PRO A 136 -20.23 0.79 -3.12
N THR A 137 -21.19 -0.08 -2.79
CA THR A 137 -21.70 -1.08 -3.72
C THR A 137 -22.29 -0.39 -4.95
N ALA A 138 -22.16 -1.00 -6.13
CA ALA A 138 -22.62 -0.46 -7.42
C ALA A 138 -21.94 0.84 -7.89
N SER A 139 -20.83 1.28 -7.29
CA SER A 139 -20.06 2.45 -7.76
C SER A 139 -19.24 2.18 -9.03
N GLY A 140 -19.23 0.95 -9.54
CA GLY A 140 -18.48 0.58 -10.72
C GLY A 140 -17.01 0.22 -10.45
N LYS A 141 -16.70 -0.37 -9.29
CA LYS A 141 -15.37 -0.87 -8.93
C LYS A 141 -14.75 -1.74 -10.01
N SER A 142 -15.53 -2.63 -10.61
CA SER A 142 -15.08 -3.51 -11.70
C SER A 142 -14.56 -2.73 -12.92
N LEU A 143 -15.15 -1.57 -13.21
CA LEU A 143 -14.69 -0.71 -14.29
C LEU A 143 -13.35 -0.05 -13.94
N ILE A 144 -13.17 0.38 -12.69
CA ILE A 144 -11.90 0.94 -12.21
C ILE A 144 -10.81 -0.12 -12.32
N ILE A 145 -11.07 -1.34 -11.82
CA ILE A 145 -10.13 -2.47 -11.90
C ILE A 145 -9.78 -2.79 -13.36
N TYR A 146 -10.78 -2.87 -14.24
CA TYR A 146 -10.57 -3.10 -15.68
C TYR A 146 -9.64 -2.04 -16.29
N CYS A 147 -9.89 -0.76 -16.01
CA CYS A 147 -9.05 0.32 -16.52
C CYS A 147 -7.62 0.25 -16.01
N LEU A 148 -7.42 -0.08 -14.71
CA LEU A 148 -6.08 -0.26 -14.14
C LEU A 148 -5.34 -1.43 -14.77
N VAL A 149 -5.99 -2.59 -14.92
CA VAL A 149 -5.40 -3.76 -15.60
C VAL A 149 -4.96 -3.39 -17.02
N ARG A 150 -5.83 -2.71 -17.79
CA ARG A 150 -5.50 -2.29 -19.17
C ARG A 150 -4.37 -1.27 -19.20
N TYR A 151 -4.30 -0.36 -18.21
CA TYR A 151 -3.22 0.61 -18.10
C TYR A 151 -1.87 -0.09 -17.92
N TYR A 152 -1.77 -0.98 -16.94
CA TYR A 152 -0.52 -1.69 -16.66
C TYR A 152 -0.13 -2.66 -17.77
N GLN A 153 -1.08 -3.29 -18.43
CA GLN A 153 -0.79 -4.11 -19.63
C GLN A 153 -0.17 -3.30 -20.79
N MET A 154 -0.59 -2.04 -20.97
CA MET A 154 0.00 -1.17 -22.00
C MET A 154 1.40 -0.66 -21.61
N MET A 155 1.69 -0.56 -20.33
CA MET A 155 2.99 -0.13 -19.83
C MET A 155 4.01 -1.28 -19.72
N GLU A 156 3.62 -2.52 -20.13
CA GLU A 156 4.44 -3.75 -20.01
C GLU A 156 4.94 -4.04 -18.59
N LEU A 157 4.13 -3.70 -17.61
CA LEU A 157 4.41 -3.89 -16.19
C LEU A 157 3.65 -5.09 -15.63
#